data_375313dfe730ec83589a41ddc5f2b2f7
#
_entry.id   375313dfe730ec83589a41ddc5f2b2f7
#
_cell.length_a   1.000
_cell.length_b   1.000
_cell.length_c   1.000
_cell.angle_alpha   90.00
_cell.angle_beta   90.00
_cell.angle_gamma   90.00
#
_symmetry.space_group_name_H-M   'P 1'
#
loop_
_entity.id
_entity.type
_entity.pdbx_description
1 polymer ?
#
loop_
_entity_poly.entity_id
_entity_poly.type
_entity_poly.pdbx_seq_one_letter_code
_entity_poly.pdbx_strand_id
1 'polypeptide(L)'
;ACNPGVRQCAGPNSYQICEPSGGGFGEILPCEEGEVCIGGQCLDGCSGDIKYNQSNVGCEFWSVDLGQWDLKEGETGMEQPASPIPHAVVVGNPNEIPVTVTFEVGDGTPVEVVDPVVPPGQSRAFLMPVLSLQVTSITRKTIRLSTNHPVTAAQFNPPSNEDYVYTSDASLLYPISILGKEHFVMSRASRLGMEMPMIGKMPSAWGYFTVIAVEPGTTTVHVGPLTSAT
;
A
#
# COMPACT_ATOMS: atom_id res chain seq x y z
N ALA A 1 -27.95 10.01 -26.73
CA ALA A 1 -28.88 8.91 -26.80
C ALA A 1 -28.29 7.70 -26.05
N CYS A 2 -29.06 7.03 -25.26
CA CYS A 2 -28.68 5.87 -24.46
C CYS A 2 -29.74 4.77 -24.61
N ASN A 3 -29.43 3.55 -24.23
CA ASN A 3 -30.43 2.47 -24.21
C ASN A 3 -31.33 2.64 -22.98
N PRO A 4 -32.67 2.67 -23.14
CA PRO A 4 -33.60 2.83 -22.02
C PRO A 4 -33.33 1.85 -20.88
N GLY A 5 -33.30 2.36 -19.63
CA GLY A 5 -33.07 1.57 -18.43
C GLY A 5 -31.60 1.22 -18.13
N VAL A 6 -30.66 1.50 -19.03
CA VAL A 6 -29.22 1.31 -18.74
C VAL A 6 -28.78 2.32 -17.67
N ARG A 7 -28.02 1.83 -16.70
CA ARG A 7 -27.41 2.67 -15.67
C ARG A 7 -25.97 3.00 -16.02
N GLN A 8 -25.55 4.22 -15.66
CA GLN A 8 -24.13 4.62 -15.70
C GLN A 8 -23.77 5.39 -14.44
N CYS A 9 -22.53 5.35 -14.04
CA CYS A 9 -22.06 6.17 -12.92
C CYS A 9 -22.03 7.65 -13.34
N ALA A 10 -22.58 8.50 -12.49
CA ALA A 10 -22.54 9.96 -12.60
C ALA A 10 -21.49 10.58 -11.70
N GLY A 11 -20.95 9.77 -10.78
CA GLY A 11 -19.89 10.09 -9.84
C GLY A 11 -19.48 8.83 -9.09
N PRO A 12 -18.52 8.92 -8.16
CA PRO A 12 -18.05 7.74 -7.42
C PRO A 12 -19.14 7.08 -6.59
N ASN A 13 -20.12 7.85 -6.08
CA ASN A 13 -21.18 7.36 -5.19
C ASN A 13 -22.57 7.69 -5.76
N SER A 14 -22.71 7.79 -7.07
CA SER A 14 -23.97 8.14 -7.71
C SER A 14 -24.10 7.56 -9.11
N TYR A 15 -25.33 7.34 -9.54
CA TYR A 15 -25.63 6.80 -10.84
C TYR A 15 -26.81 7.54 -11.49
N GLN A 16 -26.95 7.35 -12.78
CA GLN A 16 -28.07 7.82 -13.60
C GLN A 16 -28.68 6.65 -14.37
N ILE A 17 -29.98 6.75 -14.65
CA ILE A 17 -30.70 5.76 -15.44
C ILE A 17 -31.07 6.41 -16.78
N CYS A 18 -30.84 5.72 -17.89
CA CYS A 18 -31.30 6.17 -19.19
C CYS A 18 -32.83 6.24 -19.21
N GLU A 19 -33.35 7.40 -19.61
CA GLU A 19 -34.79 7.64 -19.71
C GLU A 19 -35.48 6.66 -20.67
N PRO A 20 -36.77 6.36 -20.46
CA PRO A 20 -37.53 5.48 -21.35
C PRO A 20 -37.54 5.95 -22.82
N SER A 21 -37.41 7.25 -23.05
CA SER A 21 -37.32 7.85 -24.37
C SER A 21 -36.00 7.55 -25.12
N GLY A 22 -34.95 7.10 -24.40
CA GLY A 22 -33.61 6.97 -24.94
C GLY A 22 -32.92 8.30 -25.24
N GLY A 23 -33.54 9.42 -24.89
CA GLY A 23 -33.04 10.77 -25.21
C GLY A 23 -31.83 11.21 -24.40
N GLY A 24 -31.66 10.64 -23.20
CA GLY A 24 -30.57 10.99 -22.30
C GLY A 24 -30.70 10.27 -20.96
N PHE A 25 -29.72 10.52 -20.08
CA PHE A 25 -29.77 10.06 -18.72
C PHE A 25 -30.59 11.03 -17.86
N GLY A 26 -31.39 10.49 -16.96
CA GLY A 26 -32.24 11.23 -16.05
C GLY A 26 -31.51 11.81 -14.85
N GLU A 27 -32.24 11.97 -13.74
CA GLU A 27 -31.74 12.52 -12.50
C GLU A 27 -30.57 11.68 -11.92
N ILE A 28 -29.62 12.37 -11.26
CA ILE A 28 -28.53 11.72 -10.53
C ILE A 28 -29.10 11.17 -9.22
N LEU A 29 -28.96 9.86 -9.03
CA LEU A 29 -29.41 9.13 -7.86
C LEU A 29 -28.18 8.73 -7.02
N PRO A 30 -28.18 8.97 -5.70
CA PRO A 30 -27.11 8.53 -4.83
C PRO A 30 -27.13 7.02 -4.64
N CYS A 31 -25.97 6.41 -4.43
CA CYS A 31 -25.83 5.08 -3.87
C CYS A 31 -26.11 5.12 -2.34
N GLU A 32 -26.32 3.98 -1.73
CA GLU A 32 -26.43 3.89 -0.27
C GLU A 32 -25.10 4.23 0.40
N GLU A 33 -25.15 4.53 1.70
CA GLU A 33 -23.94 4.83 2.47
C GLU A 33 -22.98 3.62 2.48
N GLY A 34 -21.72 3.86 2.08
CA GLY A 34 -20.71 2.80 1.95
C GLY A 34 -20.62 2.19 0.56
N GLU A 35 -21.55 2.48 -0.34
CA GLU A 35 -21.52 1.99 -1.70
C GLU A 35 -20.79 2.96 -2.64
N VAL A 36 -20.17 2.37 -3.66
CA VAL A 36 -19.55 3.09 -4.80
C VAL A 36 -20.20 2.65 -6.09
N CYS A 37 -20.30 3.57 -7.04
CA CYS A 37 -20.84 3.25 -8.36
C CYS A 37 -19.75 2.65 -9.25
N ILE A 38 -19.98 1.40 -9.68
CA ILE A 38 -19.09 0.69 -10.61
C ILE A 38 -19.94 0.10 -11.73
N GLY A 39 -19.64 0.48 -12.98
CA GLY A 39 -20.36 -0.02 -14.15
C GLY A 39 -21.87 0.29 -14.13
N GLY A 40 -22.29 1.35 -13.44
CA GLY A 40 -23.70 1.75 -13.29
C GLY A 40 -24.44 1.01 -12.16
N GLN A 41 -23.74 0.25 -11.33
CA GLN A 41 -24.30 -0.42 -10.15
C GLN A 41 -23.68 0.15 -8.88
N CYS A 42 -24.51 0.32 -7.86
CA CYS A 42 -24.04 0.63 -6.52
C CYS A 42 -23.62 -0.67 -5.83
N LEU A 43 -22.35 -0.75 -5.46
CA LEU A 43 -21.74 -1.92 -4.83
C LEU A 43 -21.05 -1.45 -3.55
N ASP A 44 -21.05 -2.31 -2.53
CA ASP A 44 -20.22 -2.09 -1.35
C ASP A 44 -18.77 -1.92 -1.81
N GLY A 45 -18.24 -0.72 -1.60
CA GLY A 45 -16.93 -0.31 -2.06
C GLY A 45 -15.78 -1.16 -1.52
N CYS A 46 -16.04 -1.91 -0.45
CA CYS A 46 -15.07 -2.79 0.22
C CYS A 46 -15.34 -4.27 -0.04
N SER A 47 -16.45 -4.63 -0.70
CA SER A 47 -16.71 -6.03 -1.03
C SER A 47 -15.74 -6.53 -2.11
N GLY A 48 -15.27 -7.78 -1.95
CA GLY A 48 -14.31 -8.41 -2.88
C GLY A 48 -14.82 -8.58 -4.32
N ASP A 49 -16.06 -8.20 -4.61
CA ASP A 49 -16.66 -8.25 -5.96
C ASP A 49 -16.21 -7.09 -6.88
N ILE A 50 -15.39 -6.16 -6.37
CA ILE A 50 -14.74 -5.12 -7.17
C ILE A 50 -13.63 -5.69 -8.09
N LYS A 51 -13.60 -6.97 -8.33
CA LYS A 51 -12.63 -7.66 -9.23
C LYS A 51 -12.56 -7.13 -10.65
N TYR A 52 -13.51 -6.29 -11.05
CA TYR A 52 -13.53 -5.69 -12.39
C TYR A 52 -12.82 -4.34 -12.50
N ASN A 53 -12.44 -3.73 -11.38
CA ASN A 53 -11.73 -2.48 -11.39
C ASN A 53 -10.27 -2.74 -11.00
N GLN A 54 -9.41 -3.02 -11.97
CA GLN A 54 -7.96 -3.15 -11.78
C GLN A 54 -7.38 -1.78 -11.38
N SER A 55 -7.68 -1.35 -10.18
CA SER A 55 -7.35 -0.05 -9.63
C SER A 55 -6.48 -0.21 -8.39
N ASN A 56 -5.72 0.80 -8.07
CA ASN A 56 -5.00 0.93 -6.80
C ASN A 56 -5.91 1.44 -5.66
N VAL A 57 -7.21 1.50 -5.90
CA VAL A 57 -8.22 1.90 -4.91
C VAL A 57 -8.86 0.67 -4.30
N GLY A 58 -8.95 0.61 -2.99
CA GLY A 58 -9.55 -0.52 -2.26
C GLY A 58 -9.60 -0.27 -0.76
N CYS A 59 -9.93 -1.30 0.00
CA CYS A 59 -10.19 -1.17 1.44
C CYS A 59 -9.24 -1.97 2.34
N GLU A 60 -8.44 -2.85 1.77
CA GLU A 60 -7.47 -3.61 2.53
C GLU A 60 -6.12 -3.62 1.82
N PHE A 61 -5.09 -3.26 2.56
CA PHE A 61 -3.71 -3.17 2.07
C PHE A 61 -2.76 -3.73 3.11
N TRP A 62 -1.59 -4.12 2.66
CA TRP A 62 -0.53 -4.63 3.53
C TRP A 62 0.77 -3.88 3.26
N SER A 63 1.43 -3.45 4.33
CA SER A 63 2.72 -2.80 4.29
C SER A 63 3.74 -3.52 5.16
N VAL A 64 5.01 -3.21 4.97
CA VAL A 64 6.11 -3.82 5.70
C VAL A 64 7.22 -2.80 5.92
N ASP A 65 7.78 -2.81 7.12
CA ASP A 65 8.96 -2.04 7.48
C ASP A 65 10.20 -2.74 6.91
N LEU A 66 10.60 -2.33 5.70
CA LEU A 66 11.75 -2.88 5.00
C LEU A 66 13.04 -2.50 5.73
N GLY A 67 13.99 -3.44 5.75
CA GLY A 67 15.27 -3.23 6.41
C GLY A 67 16.00 -2.01 5.88
N GLN A 68 16.41 -1.16 6.79
CA GLN A 68 17.26 0.00 6.53
C GLN A 68 18.71 -0.35 6.83
N TRP A 69 19.61 0.33 6.16
CA TRP A 69 21.01 0.10 6.38
C TRP A 69 21.56 0.93 7.54
N ASP A 70 21.99 0.25 8.59
CA ASP A 70 22.66 0.87 9.73
C ASP A 70 24.16 1.04 9.43
N LEU A 71 24.64 2.28 9.44
CA LEU A 71 26.07 2.56 9.45
C LEU A 71 26.58 2.50 10.88
N LYS A 72 27.60 1.71 11.11
CA LYS A 72 28.25 1.58 12.42
C LYS A 72 29.51 2.45 12.47
N GLU A 73 29.77 3.05 13.61
CA GLU A 73 30.93 3.93 13.84
C GLU A 73 32.26 3.30 13.39
N GLY A 74 32.43 2.00 13.64
CA GLY A 74 33.63 1.26 13.24
C GLY A 74 33.81 1.03 11.74
N GLU A 75 32.78 1.32 10.93
CA GLU A 75 32.80 1.12 9.47
C GLU A 75 33.08 2.42 8.72
N THR A 76 32.58 3.54 9.19
CA THR A 76 32.67 4.84 8.50
C THR A 76 33.12 5.98 9.38
N GLY A 77 33.35 5.76 10.68
CA GLY A 77 33.58 6.83 11.66
C GLY A 77 32.31 7.62 12.02
N MET A 78 31.17 7.18 11.53
CA MET A 78 29.84 7.78 11.85
C MET A 78 28.88 6.67 12.20
N GLU A 79 28.15 6.85 13.27
CA GLU A 79 27.06 5.96 13.64
C GLU A 79 25.75 6.54 13.09
N GLN A 80 25.07 5.76 12.26
CA GLN A 80 23.78 6.15 11.66
C GLN A 80 22.81 4.97 11.74
N PRO A 81 22.10 4.82 12.86
CA PRO A 81 21.12 3.78 13.04
C PRO A 81 19.82 4.15 12.31
N ALA A 82 19.60 3.59 11.13
CA ALA A 82 18.37 3.79 10.37
C ALA A 82 17.30 2.73 10.71
N SER A 83 17.69 1.58 11.26
CA SER A 83 16.77 0.50 11.61
C SER A 83 15.69 0.84 12.64
N PRO A 84 15.88 1.77 13.59
CA PRO A 84 14.84 2.19 14.52
C PRO A 84 13.87 3.23 13.94
N ILE A 85 14.05 3.67 12.70
CA ILE A 85 13.15 4.65 12.09
C ILE A 85 11.91 3.91 11.56
N PRO A 86 10.69 4.29 12.00
CA PRO A 86 9.46 3.64 11.55
C PRO A 86 9.19 3.92 10.08
N HIS A 87 8.46 3.03 9.41
CA HIS A 87 7.85 3.37 8.13
C HIS A 87 6.54 4.14 8.34
N ALA A 88 6.05 4.79 7.32
CA ALA A 88 4.74 5.42 7.31
C ALA A 88 3.84 4.81 6.25
N VAL A 89 2.54 4.75 6.55
CA VAL A 89 1.49 4.47 5.57
C VAL A 89 0.73 5.77 5.31
N VAL A 90 0.72 6.21 4.07
CA VAL A 90 -0.04 7.38 3.63
C VAL A 90 -1.30 6.91 2.96
N VAL A 91 -2.44 7.34 3.49
CA VAL A 91 -3.77 7.01 2.98
C VAL A 91 -4.35 8.24 2.30
N GLY A 92 -4.73 8.10 1.03
CA GLY A 92 -5.43 9.13 0.27
C GLY A 92 -6.91 8.78 0.13
N ASN A 93 -7.78 9.68 0.56
CA ASN A 93 -9.22 9.53 0.47
C ASN A 93 -9.77 10.22 -0.78
N PRO A 94 -10.12 9.47 -1.84
CA PRO A 94 -10.71 10.06 -3.05
C PRO A 94 -12.22 10.32 -2.93
N ASN A 95 -12.85 9.93 -1.80
CA ASN A 95 -14.27 10.04 -1.61
C ASN A 95 -14.69 11.46 -1.16
N GLU A 96 -15.97 11.77 -1.29
CA GLU A 96 -16.57 13.02 -0.80
C GLU A 96 -16.95 12.96 0.69
N ILE A 97 -16.75 11.81 1.33
CA ILE A 97 -17.05 11.54 2.74
C ILE A 97 -15.77 11.19 3.50
N PRO A 98 -15.72 11.39 4.82
CA PRO A 98 -14.59 10.98 5.64
C PRO A 98 -14.43 9.45 5.65
N VAL A 99 -13.18 8.99 5.65
CA VAL A 99 -12.85 7.56 5.74
C VAL A 99 -12.17 7.28 7.06
N THR A 100 -12.61 6.22 7.74
CA THR A 100 -11.97 5.72 8.95
C THR A 100 -10.98 4.61 8.59
N VAL A 101 -9.77 4.68 9.13
CA VAL A 101 -8.72 3.68 8.95
C VAL A 101 -8.49 2.88 10.23
N THR A 102 -8.14 1.62 10.08
CA THR A 102 -7.74 0.73 11.17
C THR A 102 -6.45 0.04 10.78
N PHE A 103 -5.51 -0.08 11.71
CA PHE A 103 -4.24 -0.75 11.51
C PHE A 103 -4.06 -1.90 12.49
N GLU A 104 -3.52 -3.01 12.00
CA GLU A 104 -3.17 -4.18 12.80
C GLU A 104 -1.80 -4.72 12.39
N VAL A 105 -1.05 -5.23 13.34
CA VAL A 105 0.13 -6.05 13.04
C VAL A 105 -0.32 -7.38 12.44
N GLY A 106 0.52 -8.05 11.66
CA GLY A 106 0.21 -9.32 11.02
C GLY A 106 -0.13 -10.49 11.97
N ASP A 107 0.01 -10.31 13.27
CA ASP A 107 -0.45 -11.24 14.31
C ASP A 107 -1.84 -10.87 14.87
N GLY A 108 -2.47 -9.81 14.36
CA GLY A 108 -3.76 -9.30 14.80
C GLY A 108 -3.69 -8.29 15.94
N THR A 109 -2.50 -7.89 16.38
CA THR A 109 -2.36 -6.85 17.40
C THR A 109 -2.78 -5.48 16.83
N PRO A 110 -3.76 -4.78 17.44
CA PRO A 110 -4.14 -3.45 16.99
C PRO A 110 -3.00 -2.43 17.09
N VAL A 111 -2.92 -1.53 16.12
CA VAL A 111 -2.02 -0.39 16.13
C VAL A 111 -2.83 0.87 16.34
N GLU A 112 -2.66 1.48 17.51
CA GLU A 112 -3.33 2.73 17.86
C GLU A 112 -2.72 3.90 17.07
N VAL A 113 -3.56 4.67 16.40
CA VAL A 113 -3.16 5.87 15.67
C VAL A 113 -3.95 7.08 16.16
N VAL A 114 -3.30 8.22 16.15
CA VAL A 114 -3.95 9.48 16.49
C VAL A 114 -4.83 9.92 15.33
N ASP A 115 -6.11 10.19 15.61
CA ASP A 115 -7.08 10.66 14.63
C ASP A 115 -7.17 9.76 13.37
N PRO A 116 -7.84 8.61 13.46
CA PRO A 116 -7.91 7.62 12.40
C PRO A 116 -8.81 8.03 11.20
N VAL A 117 -9.23 9.29 11.12
CA VAL A 117 -10.14 9.77 10.09
C VAL A 117 -9.37 10.54 9.02
N VAL A 118 -9.54 10.16 7.77
CA VAL A 118 -9.01 10.88 6.60
C VAL A 118 -10.15 11.69 5.97
N PRO A 119 -10.09 13.04 6.00
CA PRO A 119 -11.13 13.88 5.42
C PRO A 119 -11.27 13.70 3.90
N PRO A 120 -12.42 14.09 3.32
CA PRO A 120 -12.67 14.04 1.87
C PRO A 120 -11.58 14.74 1.06
N GLY A 121 -11.12 14.08 -0.01
CA GLY A 121 -10.14 14.64 -0.93
C GLY A 121 -8.75 14.92 -0.34
N GLN A 122 -8.47 14.44 0.88
CA GLN A 122 -7.20 14.64 1.56
C GLN A 122 -6.38 13.36 1.67
N SER A 123 -5.11 13.53 2.01
CA SER A 123 -4.23 12.44 2.37
C SER A 123 -3.69 12.64 3.78
N ARG A 124 -3.47 11.52 4.49
CA ARG A 124 -2.90 11.52 5.83
C ARG A 124 -1.83 10.46 5.96
N ALA A 125 -0.71 10.82 6.59
CA ALA A 125 0.36 9.91 6.94
C ALA A 125 0.17 9.38 8.35
N PHE A 126 0.37 8.08 8.52
CA PHE A 126 0.32 7.38 9.79
C PHE A 126 1.68 6.72 10.01
N LEU A 127 2.34 7.06 11.11
CA LEU A 127 3.58 6.40 11.52
C LEU A 127 3.25 5.05 12.13
N MET A 128 3.92 4.00 11.64
CA MET A 128 3.73 2.64 12.11
C MET A 128 4.74 2.29 13.21
N PRO A 129 4.49 1.26 14.02
CA PRO A 129 5.50 0.78 14.95
C PRO A 129 6.75 0.28 14.20
N VAL A 130 7.91 0.38 14.84
CA VAL A 130 9.17 -0.14 14.28
C VAL A 130 9.13 -1.67 14.28
N LEU A 131 9.04 -2.25 13.08
CA LEU A 131 8.98 -3.69 12.86
C LEU A 131 10.06 -4.18 11.88
N SER A 132 11.13 -3.43 11.76
CA SER A 132 12.16 -3.56 10.72
C SER A 132 12.63 -4.99 10.46
N LEU A 133 12.74 -5.33 9.18
CA LEU A 133 13.21 -6.62 8.67
C LEU A 133 14.67 -6.52 8.26
N GLN A 134 15.58 -6.83 9.19
CA GLN A 134 17.03 -6.68 8.97
C GLN A 134 17.72 -7.97 8.47
N VAL A 135 17.03 -9.11 8.55
CA VAL A 135 17.60 -10.41 8.19
C VAL A 135 16.59 -11.28 7.47
N THR A 136 17.08 -12.28 6.72
CA THR A 136 16.21 -13.31 6.14
C THR A 136 15.44 -14.03 7.25
N SER A 137 14.12 -13.92 7.22
CA SER A 137 13.27 -14.46 8.28
C SER A 137 11.85 -14.75 7.76
N ILE A 138 11.13 -15.58 8.49
CA ILE A 138 9.68 -15.73 8.37
C ILE A 138 9.08 -15.14 9.64
N THR A 139 8.21 -14.15 9.48
CA THR A 139 7.71 -13.36 10.60
C THR A 139 6.31 -12.82 10.32
N ARG A 140 5.66 -12.27 11.33
CA ARG A 140 4.38 -11.56 11.23
C ARG A 140 4.53 -10.04 11.35
N LYS A 141 5.72 -9.53 11.12
CA LYS A 141 6.05 -8.10 11.18
C LYS A 141 5.56 -7.35 9.94
N THR A 142 4.28 -7.40 9.70
CA THR A 142 3.58 -6.66 8.63
C THR A 142 2.50 -5.79 9.26
N ILE A 143 2.05 -4.78 8.54
CA ILE A 143 0.91 -3.95 8.95
C ILE A 143 -0.21 -4.15 7.93
N ARG A 144 -1.38 -4.50 8.43
CA ARG A 144 -2.63 -4.51 7.70
C ARG A 144 -3.34 -3.20 7.91
N LEU A 145 -3.69 -2.53 6.83
CA LEU A 145 -4.59 -1.38 6.79
C LEU A 145 -5.96 -1.86 6.34
N SER A 146 -6.98 -1.53 7.09
CA SER A 146 -8.39 -1.71 6.69
C SER A 146 -9.13 -0.38 6.76
N THR A 147 -10.06 -0.16 5.84
CA THR A 147 -10.83 1.09 5.76
C THR A 147 -12.31 0.79 5.51
N ASN A 148 -13.18 1.70 5.93
CA ASN A 148 -14.63 1.57 5.73
C ASN A 148 -15.12 2.02 4.34
N HIS A 149 -14.25 2.70 3.55
CA HIS A 149 -14.50 3.09 2.16
C HIS A 149 -13.22 2.95 1.36
N PRO A 150 -13.31 2.76 0.02
CA PRO A 150 -12.13 2.60 -0.82
C PRO A 150 -11.20 3.81 -0.78
N VAL A 151 -9.91 3.53 -0.62
CA VAL A 151 -8.84 4.54 -0.55
C VAL A 151 -7.68 4.17 -1.46
N THR A 152 -6.74 5.07 -1.63
CA THR A 152 -5.41 4.76 -2.12
C THR A 152 -4.45 4.68 -0.93
N ALA A 153 -3.44 3.82 -1.01
CA ALA A 153 -2.43 3.72 0.02
C ALA A 153 -1.02 3.64 -0.57
N ALA A 154 -0.07 4.25 0.11
CA ALA A 154 1.35 4.15 -0.19
C ALA A 154 2.15 4.00 1.10
N GLN A 155 3.24 3.24 1.07
CA GLN A 155 4.20 3.22 2.17
C GLN A 155 5.40 4.09 1.85
N PHE A 156 5.94 4.73 2.86
CA PHE A 156 7.20 5.47 2.84
C PHE A 156 8.15 4.81 3.83
N ASN A 157 9.31 4.42 3.37
CA ASN A 157 10.25 3.70 4.20
C ASN A 157 11.69 4.19 3.97
N PRO A 158 12.18 5.03 4.85
CA PRO A 158 11.49 5.72 5.95
C PRO A 158 10.64 6.92 5.48
N PRO A 159 9.84 7.55 6.36
CA PRO A 159 8.94 8.64 5.98
C PRO A 159 9.65 9.93 5.56
N SER A 160 10.87 10.13 6.01
CA SER A 160 11.70 11.27 5.65
C SER A 160 13.16 10.86 5.52
N ASN A 161 13.99 11.71 4.92
CA ASN A 161 15.44 11.56 4.86
C ASN A 161 16.15 12.45 5.89
N GLU A 162 15.46 12.87 6.94
CA GLU A 162 16.01 13.52 8.10
C GLU A 162 16.64 12.49 9.06
N ASP A 163 17.42 12.92 10.01
CA ASP A 163 17.96 12.08 11.08
C ASP A 163 18.71 10.80 10.60
N TYR A 164 19.72 10.99 9.75
CA TYR A 164 20.64 9.93 9.33
C TYR A 164 20.14 8.94 8.28
N VAL A 165 19.08 9.27 7.57
CA VAL A 165 18.58 8.48 6.46
C VAL A 165 19.08 9.05 5.12
N TYR A 166 19.69 8.22 4.28
CA TYR A 166 20.20 8.66 2.98
C TYR A 166 19.12 8.78 1.91
N THR A 167 18.11 7.93 1.99
CA THR A 167 17.03 7.90 1.00
C THR A 167 15.71 7.59 1.69
N SER A 168 14.65 8.23 1.23
CA SER A 168 13.28 7.89 1.55
C SER A 168 12.64 7.35 0.29
N ASP A 169 12.18 6.11 0.35
CA ASP A 169 11.53 5.44 -0.77
C ASP A 169 10.02 5.33 -0.54
N ALA A 170 9.25 5.57 -1.59
CA ALA A 170 7.81 5.41 -1.59
C ALA A 170 7.40 4.26 -2.50
N SER A 171 6.47 3.44 -2.03
CA SER A 171 5.87 2.36 -2.81
C SER A 171 4.35 2.46 -2.76
N LEU A 172 3.71 2.46 -3.92
CA LEU A 172 2.27 2.31 -4.00
C LEU A 172 1.88 0.93 -3.47
N LEU A 173 0.91 0.90 -2.57
CA LEU A 173 0.32 -0.35 -2.09
C LEU A 173 -0.86 -0.73 -3.00
N TYR A 174 -0.95 -2.00 -3.31
CA TYR A 174 -2.08 -2.55 -4.03
C TYR A 174 -3.08 -3.17 -3.06
N PRO A 175 -4.38 -2.93 -3.24
CA PRO A 175 -5.39 -3.57 -2.41
C PRO A 175 -5.43 -5.08 -2.68
N ILE A 176 -5.84 -5.85 -1.68
CA ILE A 176 -5.89 -7.32 -1.80
C ILE A 176 -6.78 -7.80 -2.95
N SER A 177 -7.78 -7.01 -3.32
CA SER A 177 -8.74 -7.33 -4.39
C SER A 177 -8.10 -7.49 -5.78
N ILE A 178 -6.91 -6.90 -6.01
CA ILE A 178 -6.23 -6.98 -7.31
C ILE A 178 -4.93 -7.81 -7.27
N LEU A 179 -4.58 -8.36 -6.12
CA LEU A 179 -3.36 -9.17 -6.00
C LEU A 179 -3.51 -10.46 -6.78
N GLY A 180 -2.48 -10.77 -7.57
CA GLY A 180 -2.36 -12.00 -8.32
C GLY A 180 -1.58 -13.07 -7.58
N LYS A 181 -1.41 -14.22 -8.22
CA LYS A 181 -0.60 -15.34 -7.73
C LYS A 181 0.80 -15.39 -8.34
N GLU A 182 1.05 -14.59 -9.36
CA GLU A 182 2.33 -14.51 -10.07
C GLU A 182 2.83 -13.07 -10.05
N HIS A 183 4.07 -12.88 -9.66
CA HIS A 183 4.69 -11.57 -9.52
C HIS A 183 6.09 -11.57 -10.12
N PHE A 184 6.41 -10.53 -10.86
CA PHE A 184 7.79 -10.24 -11.27
C PHE A 184 8.41 -9.30 -10.26
N VAL A 185 9.46 -9.76 -9.61
CA VAL A 185 10.17 -8.97 -8.59
C VAL A 185 11.47 -8.43 -9.17
N MET A 186 11.64 -7.12 -9.11
CA MET A 186 12.89 -6.47 -9.44
C MET A 186 13.55 -5.98 -8.14
N SER A 187 14.77 -6.40 -7.93
CA SER A 187 15.60 -5.93 -6.82
C SER A 187 16.88 -5.31 -7.37
N ARG A 188 17.52 -4.43 -6.60
CA ARG A 188 18.85 -3.98 -6.94
C ARG A 188 19.83 -5.14 -6.93
N ALA A 189 20.80 -5.10 -7.83
CA ALA A 189 21.91 -6.03 -7.80
C ALA A 189 22.66 -5.94 -6.47
N SER A 190 23.01 -7.09 -5.91
CA SER A 190 23.87 -7.16 -4.74
C SER A 190 25.22 -6.49 -5.04
N ARG A 191 25.73 -5.72 -4.10
CA ARG A 191 27.02 -5.07 -4.19
C ARG A 191 27.93 -5.60 -3.10
N LEU A 192 29.13 -6.04 -3.48
CA LEU A 192 30.17 -6.38 -2.52
C LEU A 192 30.67 -5.10 -1.85
N GLY A 193 31.06 -5.22 -0.59
CA GLY A 193 31.71 -4.15 0.13
C GLY A 193 32.98 -3.71 -0.56
N MET A 194 33.29 -2.43 -0.52
CA MET A 194 34.51 -1.85 -1.07
C MET A 194 35.14 -0.87 -0.09
N GLU A 195 36.44 -0.74 -0.15
CA GLU A 195 37.15 0.30 0.56
C GLU A 195 37.24 1.54 -0.33
N MET A 196 36.75 2.65 0.17
CA MET A 196 36.75 3.92 -0.57
C MET A 196 37.71 4.89 0.11
N PRO A 197 38.63 5.48 -0.67
CA PRO A 197 39.51 6.54 -0.12
C PRO A 197 38.64 7.65 0.50
N MET A 198 38.99 8.10 1.69
CA MET A 198 38.35 9.17 2.45
C MET A 198 36.98 8.85 3.11
N ILE A 199 36.30 7.77 2.71
CA ILE A 199 34.98 7.41 3.27
C ILE A 199 35.09 6.16 4.16
N GLY A 200 36.14 5.36 3.98
CA GLY A 200 36.33 4.11 4.70
C GLY A 200 35.68 2.90 4.02
N LYS A 201 35.46 1.85 4.79
CA LYS A 201 34.94 0.58 4.29
C LYS A 201 33.41 0.65 4.16
N MET A 202 32.91 0.57 2.95
CA MET A 202 31.49 0.37 2.70
C MET A 202 31.16 -1.12 2.77
N PRO A 203 30.23 -1.55 3.60
CA PRO A 203 29.83 -2.95 3.69
C PRO A 203 29.11 -3.44 2.43
N SER A 204 28.97 -4.75 2.33
CA SER A 204 28.18 -5.38 1.26
C SER A 204 26.70 -5.03 1.41
N ALA A 205 26.07 -4.68 0.30
CA ALA A 205 24.63 -4.46 0.23
C ALA A 205 24.01 -5.56 -0.64
N TRP A 206 23.16 -6.38 -0.04
CA TRP A 206 22.51 -7.49 -0.71
C TRP A 206 21.15 -7.04 -1.28
N GLY A 207 20.90 -7.42 -2.52
CA GLY A 207 19.56 -7.34 -3.06
C GLY A 207 18.65 -8.32 -2.31
N TYR A 208 17.44 -7.90 -1.99
CA TYR A 208 16.45 -8.75 -1.31
C TYR A 208 15.05 -8.47 -1.85
N PHE A 209 14.14 -9.36 -1.54
CA PHE A 209 12.70 -9.16 -1.73
C PHE A 209 11.95 -9.67 -0.51
N THR A 210 10.76 -9.13 -0.31
CA THR A 210 9.86 -9.53 0.76
C THR A 210 8.54 -10.00 0.15
N VAL A 211 8.01 -11.10 0.65
CA VAL A 211 6.71 -11.62 0.26
C VAL A 211 5.77 -11.52 1.45
N ILE A 212 4.61 -10.93 1.24
CA ILE A 212 3.54 -10.85 2.22
C ILE A 212 2.42 -11.79 1.78
N ALA A 213 2.12 -12.79 2.61
CA ALA A 213 0.97 -13.66 2.43
C ALA A 213 -0.25 -13.00 3.08
N VAL A 214 -1.23 -12.63 2.27
CA VAL A 214 -2.43 -11.87 2.70
C VAL A 214 -3.63 -12.77 2.99
N GLU A 215 -3.62 -14.02 2.49
CA GLU A 215 -4.69 -14.99 2.73
C GLU A 215 -4.46 -15.75 4.04
N PRO A 216 -5.53 -16.13 4.76
CA PRO A 216 -5.41 -16.97 5.94
C PRO A 216 -4.84 -18.35 5.59
N GLY A 217 -4.07 -18.93 6.51
CA GLY A 217 -3.52 -20.28 6.36
C GLY A 217 -2.07 -20.30 5.85
N THR A 218 -1.71 -21.35 5.14
CA THR A 218 -0.34 -21.54 4.63
C THR A 218 -0.25 -21.16 3.15
N THR A 219 0.65 -20.24 2.84
CA THR A 219 0.98 -19.86 1.46
C THR A 219 2.30 -20.51 1.04
N THR A 220 2.29 -21.25 -0.05
CA THR A 220 3.50 -21.80 -0.66
C THR A 220 4.01 -20.84 -1.73
N VAL A 221 5.26 -20.44 -1.61
CA VAL A 221 5.92 -19.52 -2.55
C VAL A 221 6.94 -20.29 -3.37
N HIS A 222 6.80 -20.24 -4.69
CA HIS A 222 7.77 -20.76 -5.63
C HIS A 222 8.57 -19.60 -6.21
N VAL A 223 9.87 -19.59 -5.95
CA VAL A 223 10.77 -18.59 -6.51
C VAL A 223 11.39 -19.15 -7.79
N GLY A 224 11.12 -18.51 -8.91
CA GLY A 224 11.73 -18.83 -10.20
C GLY A 224 13.23 -18.50 -10.24
N PRO A 225 13.90 -18.79 -11.36
CA PRO A 225 15.33 -18.56 -11.46
C PRO A 225 15.66 -17.07 -11.23
N LEU A 226 16.60 -16.83 -10.32
CA LEU A 226 17.16 -15.50 -10.10
C LEU A 226 18.11 -15.22 -11.25
N THR A 227 17.74 -14.31 -12.15
CA THR A 227 18.63 -13.85 -13.23
C THR A 227 19.16 -12.48 -12.90
N SER A 228 20.47 -12.28 -13.04
CA SER A 228 21.03 -10.93 -13.05
C SER A 228 20.71 -10.30 -14.42
N ALA A 229 20.16 -9.11 -14.43
CA ALA A 229 20.19 -8.31 -15.65
C ALA A 229 21.65 -7.97 -15.97
N THR A 230 22.15 -8.42 -17.10
CA THR A 230 23.46 -8.07 -17.66
C THR A 230 23.40 -6.70 -18.30
#